data_bfc11dad92033865970d38fa776efd95
#
_entry.id   bfc11dad92033865970d38fa776efd95
#
_cell.length_a   1.000
_cell.length_b   1.000
_cell.length_c   1.000
_cell.angle_alpha   90.00
_cell.angle_beta   90.00
_cell.angle_gamma   90.00
#
_symmetry.space_group_name_H-M   'P 1'
#
loop_
_entity.id
_entity.type
_entity.pdbx_description
1 polymer ?
#
loop_
_entity_poly.entity_id
_entity_poly.type
_entity_poly.pdbx_seq_one_letter_code
_entity_poly.pdbx_strand_id
1 'polypeptide(L)'
;MQLYIDNRSGAPIYDQIYSQIKDAIVSGQVAAGEALPSIRALAKDLRISVITTKRAYDELEREGFIDTLPGKGCFVAERSAELLREEHLRKIEGRMQEIRRLAAACALTEDELAEMWRVQKEETE
;
A
#
# COMPACT_ATOMS: atom_id res chain seq x y z
N MET A 1 6.05 -6.24 12.32
CA MET A 1 5.35 -6.54 11.06
C MET A 1 5.17 -8.05 10.95
N GLN A 2 3.96 -8.48 10.78
CA GLN A 2 3.65 -9.89 10.67
C GLN A 2 2.91 -10.14 9.35
N LEU A 3 3.46 -11.03 8.54
CA LEU A 3 2.93 -11.35 7.23
C LEU A 3 2.39 -12.77 7.20
N TYR A 4 1.40 -13.01 6.38
CA TYR A 4 0.85 -14.34 6.17
C TYR A 4 0.39 -14.50 4.73
N ILE A 5 0.35 -15.75 4.27
CA ILE A 5 -0.08 -16.08 2.91
C ILE A 5 -1.46 -16.72 2.95
N ASP A 6 -2.37 -16.17 2.16
CA ASP A 6 -3.71 -16.73 1.99
C ASP A 6 -3.77 -17.49 0.67
N ASN A 7 -3.77 -18.81 0.77
CA ASN A 7 -3.83 -19.69 -0.40
C ASN A 7 -5.20 -19.69 -1.09
N ARG A 8 -6.22 -19.15 -0.43
CA ARG A 8 -7.58 -19.07 -0.98
C ARG A 8 -7.79 -17.80 -1.79
N SER A 9 -6.94 -16.81 -1.56
CA SER A 9 -6.95 -15.58 -2.34
C SER A 9 -6.55 -15.91 -3.78
N GLY A 10 -7.17 -15.31 -4.75
CA GLY A 10 -6.75 -15.47 -6.15
C GLY A 10 -5.47 -14.71 -6.48
N ALA A 11 -4.94 -13.93 -5.54
CA ALA A 11 -3.75 -13.11 -5.77
C ALA A 11 -2.47 -13.96 -5.75
N PRO A 12 -1.52 -13.70 -6.65
CA PRO A 12 -0.22 -14.36 -6.62
C PRO A 12 0.48 -14.10 -5.27
N ILE A 13 1.30 -15.05 -4.85
CA ILE A 13 2.00 -14.95 -3.56
C ILE A 13 2.86 -13.69 -3.47
N TYR A 14 3.63 -13.36 -4.55
CA TYR A 14 4.47 -12.18 -4.53
C TYR A 14 3.66 -10.90 -4.32
N ASP A 15 2.47 -10.85 -4.87
CA ASP A 15 1.58 -9.68 -4.76
C ASP A 15 1.03 -9.54 -3.33
N GLN A 16 0.75 -10.66 -2.68
CA GLN A 16 0.33 -10.66 -1.28
C GLN A 16 1.43 -10.12 -0.37
N ILE A 17 2.68 -10.51 -0.60
CA ILE A 17 3.83 -10.01 0.15
C ILE A 17 4.02 -8.53 -0.10
N TYR A 18 4.03 -8.14 -1.37
CA TYR A 18 4.17 -6.75 -1.80
C TYR A 18 3.13 -5.86 -1.13
N SER A 19 1.87 -6.24 -1.23
CA SER A 19 0.76 -5.44 -0.68
C SER A 19 0.83 -5.31 0.83
N GLN A 20 1.16 -6.38 1.55
CA GLN A 20 1.23 -6.35 3.00
C GLN A 20 2.38 -5.50 3.51
N ILE A 21 3.54 -5.59 2.87
CA ILE A 21 4.69 -4.75 3.24
C ILE A 21 4.39 -3.29 2.92
N LYS A 22 3.86 -3.03 1.74
CA LYS A 22 3.47 -1.68 1.34
C LYS A 22 2.49 -1.08 2.33
N ASP A 23 1.44 -1.83 2.69
CA ASP A 23 0.44 -1.37 3.65
C ASP A 23 1.04 -1.10 5.04
N ALA A 24 2.01 -1.90 5.46
CA ALA A 24 2.70 -1.70 6.74
C ALA A 24 3.51 -0.40 6.72
N ILE A 25 4.16 -0.09 5.60
CA ILE A 25 4.90 1.16 5.42
C ILE A 25 3.95 2.35 5.41
N VAL A 26 2.88 2.20 4.66
CA VAL A 26 1.83 3.20 4.45
C VAL A 26 1.16 3.59 5.75
N SER A 27 0.83 2.61 6.57
CA SER A 27 0.13 2.83 7.84
C SER A 27 1.05 3.32 8.96
N GLY A 28 2.36 3.35 8.70
CA GLY A 28 3.34 3.72 9.72
C GLY A 28 3.69 2.59 10.69
N GLN A 29 3.17 1.39 10.47
CA GLN A 29 3.50 0.23 11.27
C GLN A 29 5.00 -0.05 11.23
N VAL A 30 5.62 0.19 10.08
CA VAL A 30 7.07 0.10 9.89
C VAL A 30 7.54 1.51 9.50
N ALA A 31 8.46 2.06 10.29
CA ALA A 31 8.91 3.44 10.10
C ALA A 31 10.03 3.55 9.07
N ALA A 32 10.18 4.74 8.51
CA ALA A 32 11.30 5.05 7.62
C ALA A 32 12.64 4.72 8.30
N GLY A 33 13.53 4.08 7.58
CA GLY A 33 14.82 3.65 8.11
C GLY A 33 14.81 2.33 8.88
N GLU A 34 13.63 1.79 9.17
CA GLU A 34 13.52 0.53 9.90
C GLU A 34 13.91 -0.65 9.02
N ALA A 35 14.62 -1.61 9.61
CA ALA A 35 15.06 -2.80 8.90
C ALA A 35 13.89 -3.75 8.63
N LEU A 36 13.86 -4.30 7.43
CA LEU A 36 12.93 -5.36 7.05
C LEU A 36 13.61 -6.72 7.21
N PRO A 37 12.84 -7.81 7.36
CA PRO A 37 13.44 -9.15 7.35
C PRO A 37 14.22 -9.36 6.04
N SER A 38 15.28 -10.14 6.10
CA SER A 38 15.99 -10.50 4.88
C SER A 38 15.09 -11.35 3.98
N ILE A 39 15.35 -11.33 2.69
CA ILE A 39 14.58 -12.12 1.72
C ILE A 39 14.56 -13.60 2.13
N ARG A 40 15.71 -14.13 2.51
CA ARG A 40 15.82 -15.55 2.91
C ARG A 40 15.07 -15.84 4.20
N ALA A 41 15.17 -14.96 5.20
CA ALA A 41 14.46 -15.14 6.46
C ALA A 41 12.95 -15.11 6.25
N LEU A 42 12.45 -14.16 5.47
CA LEU A 42 11.03 -14.06 5.20
C LEU A 42 10.51 -15.26 4.40
N ALA A 43 11.27 -15.68 3.39
CA ALA A 43 10.91 -16.86 2.59
C ALA A 43 10.80 -18.10 3.47
N LYS A 44 11.74 -18.27 4.39
CA LYS A 44 11.73 -19.39 5.33
C LYS A 44 10.52 -19.34 6.27
N ASP A 45 10.27 -18.16 6.84
CA ASP A 45 9.17 -17.97 7.78
C ASP A 45 7.80 -18.25 7.13
N LEU A 46 7.62 -17.79 5.90
CA LEU A 46 6.36 -17.95 5.17
C LEU A 46 6.28 -19.26 4.39
N ARG A 47 7.39 -20.04 4.36
CA ARG A 47 7.48 -21.32 3.62
C ARG A 47 7.19 -21.14 2.13
N ILE A 48 7.82 -20.13 1.55
CA ILE A 48 7.71 -19.81 0.12
C ILE A 48 9.10 -19.72 -0.51
N SER A 49 9.15 -19.63 -1.84
CA SER A 49 10.44 -19.56 -2.53
C SER A 49 11.14 -18.23 -2.31
N VAL A 50 12.47 -18.27 -2.34
CA VAL A 50 13.30 -17.06 -2.29
C VAL A 50 13.02 -16.18 -3.50
N ILE A 51 12.82 -16.79 -4.67
CA ILE A 51 12.55 -16.06 -5.93
C ILE A 51 11.27 -15.24 -5.81
N THR A 52 10.21 -15.82 -5.25
CA THR A 52 8.93 -15.14 -5.06
C THR A 52 9.08 -13.96 -4.09
N THR A 53 9.77 -14.19 -2.99
CA THR A 53 10.03 -13.14 -2.00
C THR A 53 10.87 -12.01 -2.60
N LYS A 54 11.91 -12.37 -3.35
CA LYS A 54 12.77 -11.40 -4.03
C LYS A 54 11.97 -10.54 -5.00
N ARG A 55 11.05 -11.14 -5.73
CA ARG A 55 10.21 -10.41 -6.68
C ARG A 55 9.40 -9.31 -5.98
N ALA A 56 8.83 -9.61 -4.83
CA ALA A 56 8.08 -8.62 -4.05
C ALA A 56 8.99 -7.49 -3.58
N TYR A 57 10.17 -7.82 -3.07
CA TYR A 57 11.14 -6.82 -2.60
C TYR A 57 11.66 -5.96 -3.74
N ASP A 58 11.96 -6.56 -4.90
CA ASP A 58 12.41 -5.82 -6.08
C ASP A 58 11.37 -4.80 -6.53
N GLU A 59 10.10 -5.17 -6.48
CA GLU A 59 9.00 -4.29 -6.84
C GLU A 59 8.89 -3.11 -5.88
N LEU A 60 8.99 -3.38 -4.57
CA LEU A 60 8.97 -2.34 -3.55
C LEU A 60 10.16 -1.39 -3.70
N GLU A 61 11.34 -1.93 -4.00
CA GLU A 61 12.54 -1.13 -4.22
C GLU A 61 12.41 -0.26 -5.46
N ARG A 62 11.90 -0.84 -6.55
CA ARG A 62 11.68 -0.12 -7.80
C ARG A 62 10.74 1.05 -7.61
N GLU A 63 9.71 0.89 -6.79
CA GLU A 63 8.75 1.95 -6.50
C GLU A 63 9.25 2.95 -5.47
N GLY A 64 10.38 2.68 -4.82
CA GLY A 64 10.99 3.62 -3.88
C GLY A 64 10.55 3.46 -2.43
N PHE A 65 9.83 2.38 -2.09
CA PHE A 65 9.39 2.14 -0.71
C PHE A 65 10.48 1.57 0.17
N ILE A 66 11.39 0.80 -0.41
CA ILE A 66 12.50 0.21 0.35
C ILE A 66 13.83 0.43 -0.36
N ASP A 67 14.91 0.35 0.40
CA ASP A 67 16.28 0.42 -0.11
C ASP A 67 17.03 -0.84 0.30
N THR A 68 17.80 -1.40 -0.63
CA THR A 68 18.69 -2.51 -0.34
C THR A 68 20.10 -1.97 -0.21
N LEU A 69 20.72 -2.19 0.95
CA LEU A 69 22.09 -1.78 1.21
C LEU A 69 22.97 -3.03 1.21
N PRO A 70 23.86 -3.18 0.22
CA PRO A 70 24.69 -4.38 0.12
C PRO A 70 25.42 -4.68 1.44
N GLY A 71 25.30 -5.91 1.90
CA GLY A 71 25.93 -6.36 3.16
C GLY A 71 25.21 -5.91 4.43
N LYS A 72 24.20 -5.07 4.32
CA LYS A 72 23.45 -4.56 5.48
C LYS A 72 21.99 -4.97 5.52
N GLY A 73 21.38 -5.24 4.36
CA GLY A 73 20.00 -5.69 4.27
C GLY A 73 19.07 -4.71 3.58
N CYS A 74 17.77 -4.91 3.80
CA CYS A 74 16.72 -4.07 3.24
C CYS A 74 16.10 -3.21 4.32
N PHE A 75 15.83 -1.95 3.99
CA PHE A 75 15.31 -0.95 4.93
C PHE A 75 14.18 -0.17 4.29
N VAL A 76 13.24 0.28 5.12
CA VAL A 76 12.19 1.19 4.66
C VAL A 76 12.86 2.50 4.23
N ALA A 77 12.59 2.95 3.01
CA ALA A 77 13.20 4.16 2.45
C ALA A 77 12.73 5.41 3.20
N GLU A 78 13.62 6.39 3.34
CA GLU A 78 13.29 7.65 4.01
C GLU A 78 12.19 8.43 3.29
N ARG A 79 12.10 8.31 1.97
CA ARG A 79 11.10 8.99 1.14
C ARG A 79 9.77 8.26 1.04
N SER A 80 9.61 7.12 1.73
CA SER A 80 8.42 6.29 1.59
C SER A 80 7.13 7.02 1.97
N ALA A 81 7.17 7.90 2.99
CA ALA A 81 6.01 8.67 3.42
C ALA A 81 5.51 9.64 2.34
N GLU A 82 6.43 10.28 1.61
CA GLU A 82 6.07 11.18 0.51
C GLU A 82 5.45 10.42 -0.66
N LEU A 83 6.07 9.30 -1.04
CA LEU A 83 5.56 8.45 -2.12
C LEU A 83 4.16 7.96 -1.81
N LEU A 84 3.94 7.58 -0.57
CA LEU A 84 2.66 7.15 -0.08
C LEU A 84 1.61 8.24 -0.22
N ARG A 85 1.95 9.43 0.25
CA ARG A 85 1.05 10.57 0.18
C ARG A 85 0.66 10.86 -1.28
N GLU A 86 1.64 10.87 -2.18
CA GLU A 86 1.39 11.09 -3.60
C GLU A 86 0.47 10.03 -4.20
N GLU A 87 0.68 8.78 -3.85
CA GLU A 87 -0.15 7.68 -4.31
C GLU A 87 -1.58 7.82 -3.83
N HIS A 88 -1.76 8.14 -2.55
CA HIS A 88 -3.09 8.36 -1.98
C HIS A 88 -3.80 9.56 -2.62
N LEU A 89 -3.07 10.65 -2.86
CA LEU A 89 -3.64 11.82 -3.51
C LEU A 89 -4.15 11.49 -4.91
N ARG A 90 -3.40 10.70 -5.67
CA ARG A 90 -3.84 10.27 -7.01
C ARG A 90 -5.10 9.42 -6.96
N LYS A 91 -5.19 8.51 -5.98
CA LYS A 91 -6.38 7.67 -5.79
C LYS A 91 -7.58 8.51 -5.41
N ILE A 92 -7.39 9.46 -4.50
CA ILE A 92 -8.45 10.36 -4.05
C ILE A 92 -8.97 11.17 -5.24
N GLU A 93 -8.06 11.77 -6.02
CA GLU A 93 -8.45 12.54 -7.20
C GLU A 93 -9.23 11.70 -8.21
N GLY A 94 -8.80 10.46 -8.43
CA GLY A 94 -9.49 9.54 -9.33
C GLY A 94 -10.90 9.21 -8.84
N ARG A 95 -11.07 8.98 -7.55
CA ARG A 95 -12.38 8.73 -6.94
C ARG A 95 -13.28 9.97 -7.01
N MET A 96 -12.70 11.13 -6.80
CA MET A 96 -13.44 12.39 -6.90
C MET A 96 -13.98 12.61 -8.31
N GLN A 97 -13.18 12.32 -9.33
CA GLN A 97 -13.61 12.40 -10.72
C GLN A 97 -14.76 11.44 -11.00
N GLU A 98 -14.68 10.22 -10.46
CA GLU A 98 -15.73 9.23 -10.57
C GLU A 98 -17.02 9.72 -9.91
N ILE A 99 -16.91 10.29 -8.70
CA ILE A 99 -18.05 10.87 -7.99
C ILE A 99 -18.71 11.97 -8.81
N ARG A 100 -17.91 12.86 -9.41
CA ARG A 100 -18.45 13.95 -10.23
C ARG A 100 -19.18 13.42 -11.45
N ARG A 101 -18.67 12.37 -12.09
CA ARG A 101 -19.36 11.75 -13.23
C ARG A 101 -20.70 11.16 -12.82
N LEU A 102 -20.74 10.47 -11.70
CA LEU A 102 -21.97 9.87 -11.16
C LEU A 102 -23.00 10.95 -10.80
N ALA A 103 -22.53 12.03 -10.16
CA ALA A 103 -23.38 13.15 -9.78
C ALA A 103 -24.00 13.82 -11.01
N ALA A 104 -23.20 14.04 -12.05
CA ALA A 104 -23.69 14.63 -13.30
C ALA A 104 -24.75 13.75 -13.96
N ALA A 105 -24.58 12.43 -13.88
CA ALA A 105 -25.53 11.48 -14.49
C ALA A 105 -26.92 11.54 -13.85
N CYS A 106 -27.03 11.94 -12.58
CA CYS A 106 -28.31 12.04 -11.87
C CYS A 106 -28.67 13.49 -11.51
N ALA A 107 -27.98 14.46 -12.09
CA ALA A 107 -28.20 15.90 -11.87
C ALA A 107 -28.06 16.32 -10.38
N LEU A 108 -27.18 15.65 -9.66
CA LEU A 108 -26.88 16.01 -8.29
C LEU A 108 -26.04 17.28 -8.26
N THR A 109 -26.42 18.24 -7.40
CA THR A 109 -25.72 19.52 -7.30
C THR A 109 -24.49 19.43 -6.40
N GLU A 110 -23.59 20.40 -6.53
CA GLU A 110 -22.42 20.51 -5.65
C GLU A 110 -22.84 20.65 -4.18
N ASP A 111 -23.87 21.40 -3.91
CA ASP A 111 -24.40 21.56 -2.56
C ASP A 111 -24.90 20.24 -1.98
N GLU A 112 -25.59 19.46 -2.80
CA GLU A 112 -26.06 18.14 -2.40
C GLU A 112 -24.89 17.18 -2.12
N LEU A 113 -23.84 17.24 -2.94
CA LEU A 113 -22.62 16.44 -2.73
C LEU A 113 -21.94 16.84 -1.42
N ALA A 114 -21.86 18.13 -1.14
CA ALA A 114 -21.23 18.63 0.09
C ALA A 114 -21.99 18.15 1.31
N GLU A 115 -23.34 18.14 1.25
CA GLU A 115 -24.18 17.63 2.33
C GLU A 115 -23.98 16.15 2.54
N MET A 116 -23.92 15.35 1.47
CA MET A 116 -23.64 13.92 1.55
C MET A 116 -22.28 13.65 2.21
N TRP A 117 -21.28 14.43 1.85
CA TRP A 117 -19.95 14.33 2.43
C TRP A 117 -19.98 14.58 3.95
N ARG A 118 -20.69 15.61 4.36
CA ARG A 118 -20.82 15.96 5.76
C ARG A 118 -21.51 14.86 6.58
N VAL A 119 -22.60 14.30 6.03
CA VAL A 119 -23.35 13.22 6.66
C VAL A 119 -22.48 11.97 6.84
N GLN A 120 -21.72 11.60 5.82
CA GLN A 120 -20.82 10.45 5.90
C GLN A 120 -19.78 10.63 7.00
N LYS A 121 -19.24 11.82 7.15
CA LYS A 121 -18.25 12.10 8.19
C LYS A 121 -18.85 11.87 9.58
N GLU A 122 -20.07 12.33 9.79
CA GLU A 122 -20.78 12.14 11.07
C GLU A 122 -21.04 10.66 11.36
N GLU A 123 -21.36 9.88 10.33
CA GLU A 123 -21.62 8.45 10.48
C GLU A 123 -20.36 7.65 10.80
N THR A 124 -19.19 8.10 10.34
CA THR A 124 -17.94 7.40 10.53
C THR A 124 -17.18 7.81 11.80
N GLU A 125 -17.62 8.87 12.44
CA GLU A 125 -17.11 9.29 13.75
C GLU A 125 -17.85 8.56 14.90
#